data_042d0528b52f56b553cfcb714902ac0e
#
_entry.id   042d0528b52f56b553cfcb714902ac0e
#
_cell.length_a   1.000
_cell.length_b   1.000
_cell.length_c   1.000
_cell.angle_alpha   90.00
_cell.angle_beta   90.00
_cell.angle_gamma   90.00
#
_symmetry.space_group_name_H-M   'P 1'
#
loop_
_entity.id
_entity.type
_entity.pdbx_description
1 polymer ?
#
loop_
_entity_poly.entity_id
_entity_poly.type
_entity_poly.pdbx_seq_one_letter_code
_entity_poly.pdbx_strand_id
1 'polypeptide(L)'
;MKTKIPKIAFLLILVGIFLLPIIMNCLLLLPTPFNLKTIGSEVEWLSFWGTDLGGIIGACVSFTILYMTLIHNRKEAEVERTNNRLLQLKKDLSERLSDINYMQLNINISKNTDISSEINRLNVLFGEYQQKLYTAKFIYENDENKLAKQFYKAYYEFIVFYCDRINCFKQILTSGNDNEEMRRLLSEQINNLSISQLASFKLVNDAALDYYNSEEDRLNRLKTSFL
;
A
#
# COMPACT_ATOMS: atom_id res chain seq x y z
N MET A 1 -2.51 -15.47 8.27
CA MET A 1 -2.97 -16.68 9.03
C MET A 1 -4.27 -16.34 9.75
N LYS A 2 -5.43 -16.74 9.25
CA LYS A 2 -6.73 -16.55 9.94
C LYS A 2 -6.82 -17.59 11.03
N THR A 3 -6.48 -17.23 12.26
CA THR A 3 -6.83 -18.02 13.43
C THR A 3 -8.33 -17.88 13.67
N LYS A 4 -9.12 -18.62 12.89
CA LYS A 4 -10.48 -18.90 13.31
C LYS A 4 -10.33 -19.77 14.55
N ILE A 5 -10.49 -19.20 15.76
CA ILE A 5 -10.85 -20.02 16.89
C ILE A 5 -12.11 -20.74 16.41
N PRO A 6 -12.08 -22.06 16.28
CA PRO A 6 -13.23 -22.74 15.76
C PRO A 6 -14.38 -22.40 16.72
N LYS A 7 -15.50 -21.92 16.19
CA LYS A 7 -16.73 -21.65 16.98
C LYS A 7 -17.06 -22.80 17.92
N ILE A 8 -16.63 -24.00 17.54
CA ILE A 8 -16.68 -25.24 18.31
C ILE A 8 -15.84 -25.14 19.60
N ALA A 9 -14.64 -24.59 19.62
CA ALA A 9 -13.82 -24.48 20.84
C ALA A 9 -14.46 -23.51 21.85
N PHE A 10 -15.00 -22.39 21.37
CA PHE A 10 -15.74 -21.45 22.22
C PHE A 10 -17.00 -22.10 22.79
N LEU A 11 -17.77 -22.85 22.00
CA LEU A 11 -18.95 -23.59 22.42
C LEU A 11 -18.58 -24.63 23.44
N LEU A 12 -17.51 -25.39 23.26
CA LEU A 12 -17.04 -26.42 24.20
C LEU A 12 -16.62 -25.83 25.56
N ILE A 13 -15.96 -24.67 25.56
CA ILE A 13 -15.62 -23.98 26.81
C ILE A 13 -16.89 -23.53 27.53
N LEU A 14 -17.85 -22.96 26.81
CA LEU A 14 -19.10 -22.48 27.39
C LEU A 14 -19.94 -23.64 27.96
N VAL A 15 -20.05 -24.72 27.22
CA VAL A 15 -20.71 -25.97 27.69
C VAL A 15 -19.98 -26.56 28.89
N GLY A 16 -18.64 -26.56 28.90
CA GLY A 16 -17.83 -27.02 30.05
C GLY A 16 -18.11 -26.22 31.31
N ILE A 17 -18.18 -24.90 31.22
CA ILE A 17 -18.49 -24.00 32.34
C ILE A 17 -19.88 -24.28 32.93
N PHE A 18 -20.89 -24.54 32.09
CA PHE A 18 -22.25 -24.83 32.55
C PHE A 18 -22.42 -26.28 33.08
N LEU A 19 -21.69 -27.25 32.51
CA LEU A 19 -21.75 -28.65 32.95
C LEU A 19 -20.99 -28.89 34.27
N LEU A 20 -19.94 -28.12 34.55
CA LEU A 20 -19.09 -28.31 35.71
C LEU A 20 -19.87 -28.24 37.04
N PRO A 21 -20.76 -27.26 37.31
CA PRO A 21 -21.59 -27.23 38.52
C PRO A 21 -22.55 -28.42 38.61
N ILE A 22 -23.10 -28.86 37.49
CA ILE A 22 -24.02 -29.96 37.43
C ILE A 22 -23.29 -31.30 37.79
N ILE A 23 -22.12 -31.50 37.19
CA ILE A 23 -21.27 -32.68 37.46
C ILE A 23 -20.84 -32.68 38.93
N MET A 24 -20.42 -31.54 39.46
CA MET A 24 -20.01 -31.44 40.87
C MET A 24 -21.18 -31.68 41.81
N ASN A 25 -22.37 -31.16 41.50
CA ASN A 25 -23.56 -31.44 42.32
C ASN A 25 -23.95 -32.90 42.29
N CYS A 26 -23.87 -33.57 41.13
CA CYS A 26 -24.09 -35.02 41.02
C CYS A 26 -23.02 -35.80 41.79
N LEU A 27 -21.76 -35.42 41.79
CA LEU A 27 -20.68 -36.06 42.54
C LEU A 27 -20.85 -35.90 44.03
N LEU A 28 -21.37 -34.79 44.53
CA LEU A 28 -21.67 -34.57 45.95
C LEU A 28 -22.88 -35.37 46.45
N LEU A 29 -23.83 -35.70 45.55
CA LEU A 29 -25.02 -36.48 45.84
C LEU A 29 -24.78 -38.02 45.80
N LEU A 30 -23.65 -38.44 45.20
CA LEU A 30 -23.30 -39.87 45.19
C LEU A 30 -22.80 -40.29 46.57
N PRO A 31 -23.33 -41.43 47.13
CA PRO A 31 -22.81 -41.95 48.38
C PRO A 31 -21.34 -42.31 48.21
N THR A 32 -20.47 -41.63 48.95
CA THR A 32 -19.01 -41.84 48.88
C THR A 32 -18.72 -43.33 49.36
N PRO A 33 -18.04 -44.13 48.54
CA PRO A 33 -17.73 -45.49 48.86
C PRO A 33 -16.76 -45.66 50.03
N PHE A 34 -16.23 -44.57 50.58
CA PHE A 34 -15.13 -44.53 51.54
C PHE A 34 -15.47 -43.79 52.85
N ASN A 35 -16.71 -43.51 53.22
CA ASN A 35 -17.10 -42.79 54.46
C ASN A 35 -16.25 -41.54 54.76
N LEU A 36 -15.80 -40.82 53.69
CA LEU A 36 -15.09 -39.58 53.84
C LEU A 36 -16.08 -38.52 54.33
N LYS A 37 -15.98 -38.13 55.59
CA LYS A 37 -16.70 -36.97 56.12
C LYS A 37 -16.29 -35.74 55.32
N THR A 38 -17.23 -35.17 54.57
CA THR A 38 -17.03 -33.88 53.95
C THR A 38 -16.78 -32.84 55.02
N ILE A 39 -15.61 -32.20 54.96
CA ILE A 39 -15.23 -31.12 55.89
C ILE A 39 -15.97 -29.87 55.40
N GLY A 40 -16.89 -29.34 56.21
CA GLY A 40 -17.66 -28.13 55.95
C GLY A 40 -19.17 -28.35 55.79
N SER A 41 -19.93 -27.31 55.94
CA SER A 41 -21.38 -27.29 55.69
C SER A 41 -21.70 -27.14 54.23
N GLU A 42 -22.89 -27.54 53.79
CA GLU A 42 -23.36 -27.35 52.40
C GLU A 42 -23.28 -25.89 51.95
N VAL A 43 -23.52 -24.95 52.87
CA VAL A 43 -23.47 -23.51 52.61
C VAL A 43 -22.03 -23.03 52.32
N GLU A 44 -21.04 -23.59 53.07
CA GLU A 44 -19.62 -23.28 52.83
C GLU A 44 -19.13 -23.79 51.50
N TRP A 45 -19.55 -24.97 51.11
CA TRP A 45 -19.25 -25.53 49.78
C TRP A 45 -19.90 -24.72 48.65
N LEU A 46 -21.14 -24.28 48.81
CA LEU A 46 -21.87 -23.48 47.86
C LEU A 46 -21.19 -22.09 47.69
N SER A 47 -20.77 -21.49 48.82
CA SER A 47 -20.02 -20.20 48.81
C SER A 47 -18.66 -20.32 48.15
N PHE A 48 -17.90 -21.39 48.45
CA PHE A 48 -16.60 -21.65 47.81
C PHE A 48 -16.74 -21.78 46.27
N TRP A 49 -17.64 -22.67 45.83
CA TRP A 49 -17.88 -22.88 44.41
C TRP A 49 -18.46 -21.63 43.72
N GLY A 50 -19.30 -20.87 44.37
CA GLY A 50 -19.82 -19.61 43.84
C GLY A 50 -18.72 -18.59 43.60
N THR A 51 -17.74 -18.51 44.50
CA THR A 51 -16.60 -17.60 44.39
C THR A 51 -15.62 -18.04 43.30
N ASP A 52 -15.26 -19.32 43.26
CA ASP A 52 -14.32 -19.85 42.26
C ASP A 52 -14.90 -19.82 40.85
N LEU A 53 -16.17 -20.25 40.69
CA LEU A 53 -16.86 -20.15 39.40
C LEU A 53 -17.01 -18.72 38.94
N GLY A 54 -17.34 -17.79 39.84
CA GLY A 54 -17.39 -16.35 39.56
C GLY A 54 -16.05 -15.82 39.07
N GLY A 55 -14.94 -16.25 39.71
CA GLY A 55 -13.58 -15.93 39.31
C GLY A 55 -13.21 -16.43 37.89
N ILE A 56 -13.55 -17.74 37.64
CA ILE A 56 -13.28 -18.35 36.33
C ILE A 56 -14.09 -17.68 35.23
N ILE A 57 -15.39 -17.44 35.47
CA ILE A 57 -16.25 -16.74 34.48
C ILE A 57 -15.73 -15.33 34.23
N GLY A 58 -15.39 -14.59 35.29
CA GLY A 58 -14.80 -13.24 35.18
C GLY A 58 -13.51 -13.21 34.37
N ALA A 59 -12.63 -14.20 34.64
CA ALA A 59 -11.38 -14.35 33.87
C ALA A 59 -11.64 -14.66 32.37
N CYS A 60 -12.58 -15.56 32.08
CA CYS A 60 -12.93 -15.88 30.69
C CYS A 60 -13.55 -14.72 29.95
N VAL A 61 -14.42 -13.94 30.57
CA VAL A 61 -15.01 -12.72 29.99
C VAL A 61 -13.93 -11.68 29.74
N SER A 62 -13.06 -11.43 30.72
CA SER A 62 -11.95 -10.48 30.59
C SER A 62 -11.00 -10.87 29.47
N PHE A 63 -10.63 -12.16 29.37
CA PHE A 63 -9.80 -12.68 28.28
C PHE A 63 -10.46 -12.50 26.92
N THR A 64 -11.76 -12.76 26.82
CA THR A 64 -12.53 -12.61 25.58
C THR A 64 -12.55 -11.14 25.13
N ILE A 65 -12.81 -10.22 26.06
CA ILE A 65 -12.78 -8.78 25.78
C ILE A 65 -11.39 -8.35 25.31
N LEU A 66 -10.33 -8.74 26.04
CA LEU A 66 -8.95 -8.43 25.68
C LEU A 66 -8.60 -8.98 24.29
N TYR A 67 -8.96 -10.21 24.00
CA TYR A 67 -8.72 -10.84 22.71
C TYR A 67 -9.44 -10.12 21.56
N MET A 68 -10.72 -9.75 21.75
CA MET A 68 -11.49 -8.97 20.77
C MET A 68 -10.89 -7.60 20.55
N THR A 69 -10.49 -6.92 21.62
CA THR A 69 -9.84 -5.60 21.55
C THR A 69 -8.51 -5.68 20.78
N LEU A 70 -7.70 -6.72 21.03
CA LEU A 70 -6.43 -6.90 20.30
C LEU A 70 -6.66 -7.15 18.80
N ILE A 71 -7.68 -7.93 18.43
CA ILE A 71 -8.02 -8.15 17.02
C ILE A 71 -8.49 -6.86 16.37
N HIS A 72 -9.34 -6.10 17.07
CA HIS A 72 -9.86 -4.83 16.57
C HIS A 72 -8.73 -3.83 16.35
N ASN A 73 -7.88 -3.62 17.34
CA ASN A 73 -6.74 -2.69 17.24
C ASN A 73 -5.75 -3.09 16.13
N ARG A 74 -5.50 -4.39 15.93
CA ARG A 74 -4.66 -4.86 14.81
C ARG A 74 -5.26 -4.51 13.46
N LYS A 75 -6.56 -4.69 13.29
CA LYS A 75 -7.26 -4.36 12.05
C LYS A 75 -7.28 -2.86 11.82
N GLU A 76 -7.57 -2.06 12.83
CA GLU A 76 -7.51 -0.59 12.73
C GLU A 76 -6.12 -0.12 12.30
N ALA A 77 -5.07 -0.64 12.93
CA ALA A 77 -3.70 -0.32 12.57
C ALA A 77 -3.36 -0.73 11.11
N GLU A 78 -3.92 -1.84 10.61
CA GLU A 78 -3.74 -2.25 9.21
C GLU A 78 -4.45 -1.31 8.25
N VAL A 79 -5.67 -0.88 8.56
CA VAL A 79 -6.42 0.12 7.76
C VAL A 79 -5.69 1.45 7.76
N GLU A 80 -5.23 1.91 8.91
CA GLU A 80 -4.49 3.16 9.02
C GLU A 80 -3.18 3.13 8.20
N ARG A 81 -2.40 2.05 8.31
CA ARG A 81 -1.17 1.87 7.50
C ARG A 81 -1.47 1.87 6.01
N THR A 82 -2.53 1.18 5.60
CA THR A 82 -2.93 1.13 4.18
C THR A 82 -3.42 2.48 3.70
N ASN A 83 -4.16 3.23 4.51
CA ASN A 83 -4.60 4.58 4.20
C ASN A 83 -3.42 5.56 4.06
N ASN A 84 -2.45 5.49 4.98
CA ASN A 84 -1.25 6.32 4.92
C ASN A 84 -0.39 5.99 3.69
N ARG A 85 -0.28 4.70 3.34
CA ARG A 85 0.37 4.27 2.09
C ARG A 85 -0.34 4.83 0.86
N LEU A 86 -1.68 4.83 0.83
CA LEU A 86 -2.47 5.36 -0.28
C LEU A 86 -2.27 6.88 -0.44
N LEU A 87 -2.22 7.62 0.67
CA LEU A 87 -1.94 9.06 0.64
C LEU A 87 -0.52 9.36 0.11
N GLN A 88 0.47 8.59 0.54
CA GLN A 88 1.84 8.70 0.02
C GLN A 88 1.91 8.37 -1.46
N LEU A 89 1.24 7.30 -1.90
CA LEU A 89 1.15 6.92 -3.30
C LEU A 89 0.51 8.03 -4.14
N LYS A 90 -0.62 8.60 -3.68
CA LYS A 90 -1.28 9.71 -4.36
C LYS A 90 -0.33 10.90 -4.54
N LYS A 91 0.42 11.25 -3.50
CA LYS A 91 1.40 12.34 -3.55
C LYS A 91 2.50 12.03 -4.57
N ASP A 92 3.12 10.85 -4.50
CA ASP A 92 4.22 10.46 -5.40
C ASP A 92 3.76 10.39 -6.86
N LEU A 93 2.60 9.79 -7.15
CA LEU A 93 2.03 9.77 -8.51
C LEU A 93 1.73 11.19 -9.02
N SER A 94 1.16 12.05 -8.18
CA SER A 94 0.89 13.45 -8.54
C SER A 94 2.16 14.23 -8.85
N GLU A 95 3.22 14.06 -8.06
CA GLU A 95 4.52 14.69 -8.29
C GLU A 95 5.13 14.23 -9.63
N ARG A 96 5.09 12.92 -9.91
CA ARG A 96 5.61 12.36 -11.17
C ARG A 96 4.81 12.79 -12.39
N LEU A 97 3.48 12.80 -12.28
CA LEU A 97 2.62 13.30 -13.36
C LEU A 97 2.82 14.79 -13.59
N SER A 98 3.00 15.57 -12.54
CA SER A 98 3.34 16.99 -12.62
C SER A 98 4.69 17.18 -13.31
N ASP A 99 5.71 16.42 -12.90
CA ASP A 99 7.04 16.46 -13.50
C ASP A 99 7.00 16.25 -15.02
N ILE A 100 6.30 15.21 -15.48
CA ILE A 100 6.21 14.93 -16.92
C ILE A 100 5.33 15.94 -17.67
N ASN A 101 4.33 16.54 -17.03
CA ASN A 101 3.52 17.58 -17.63
C ASN A 101 4.33 18.88 -17.85
N TYR A 102 5.30 19.17 -16.95
CA TYR A 102 6.21 20.32 -17.08
C TYR A 102 7.43 20.02 -17.93
N MET A 103 7.61 18.80 -18.45
CA MET A 103 8.67 18.48 -19.39
C MET A 103 8.44 19.19 -20.72
N GLN A 104 8.91 20.42 -20.82
CA GLN A 104 8.90 21.19 -22.07
C GLN A 104 10.33 21.32 -22.58
N LEU A 105 10.60 20.73 -23.75
CA LEU A 105 11.84 20.94 -24.45
C LEU A 105 11.75 22.26 -25.25
N ASN A 106 11.90 23.37 -24.55
CA ASN A 106 12.00 24.68 -25.18
C ASN A 106 13.45 24.93 -25.63
N ILE A 107 13.70 24.74 -26.91
CA ILE A 107 14.98 25.06 -27.52
C ILE A 107 14.80 26.38 -28.28
N ASN A 108 15.42 27.42 -27.78
CA ASN A 108 15.35 28.74 -28.41
C ASN A 108 16.70 29.08 -28.99
N ILE A 109 16.85 28.90 -30.30
CA ILE A 109 18.06 29.27 -31.03
C ILE A 109 17.82 30.65 -31.65
N SER A 110 18.31 31.70 -31.00
CA SER A 110 18.44 33.04 -31.56
C SER A 110 19.74 33.17 -32.35
N LYS A 111 19.91 34.25 -33.16
CA LYS A 111 21.17 34.51 -33.89
C LYS A 111 22.41 34.62 -32.97
N ASN A 112 22.20 34.91 -31.67
CA ASN A 112 23.25 35.12 -30.68
C ASN A 112 23.28 34.01 -29.61
N THR A 113 22.62 32.87 -29.83
CA THR A 113 22.60 31.79 -28.82
C THR A 113 23.94 31.07 -28.83
N ASP A 114 24.60 30.99 -27.67
CA ASP A 114 25.77 30.16 -27.49
C ASP A 114 25.36 28.68 -27.52
N ILE A 115 25.70 27.98 -28.60
CA ILE A 115 25.41 26.56 -28.81
C ILE A 115 25.98 25.70 -27.69
N SER A 116 27.16 26.04 -27.16
CA SER A 116 27.79 25.30 -26.07
C SER A 116 26.94 25.38 -24.77
N SER A 117 26.40 26.55 -24.48
CA SER A 117 25.51 26.77 -23.34
C SER A 117 24.22 25.93 -23.47
N GLU A 118 23.63 25.85 -24.66
CA GLU A 118 22.42 25.08 -24.91
C GLU A 118 22.67 23.58 -24.83
N ILE A 119 23.80 23.08 -25.35
CA ILE A 119 24.23 21.70 -25.20
C ILE A 119 24.40 21.33 -23.71
N ASN A 120 25.03 22.22 -22.91
CA ASN A 120 25.19 21.99 -21.48
C ASN A 120 23.84 21.94 -20.76
N ARG A 121 22.89 22.82 -21.11
CA ARG A 121 21.53 22.81 -20.60
C ARG A 121 20.82 21.45 -20.89
N LEU A 122 20.94 20.96 -22.12
CA LEU A 122 20.38 19.65 -22.53
C LEU A 122 21.04 18.48 -21.79
N ASN A 123 22.34 18.56 -21.50
CA ASN A 123 23.03 17.54 -20.70
C ASN A 123 22.50 17.50 -19.25
N VAL A 124 22.25 18.66 -18.64
CA VAL A 124 21.65 18.75 -17.30
C VAL A 124 20.26 18.13 -17.30
N LEU A 125 19.40 18.52 -18.25
CA LEU A 125 18.04 17.94 -18.39
C LEU A 125 18.07 16.43 -18.59
N PHE A 126 18.99 15.92 -19.41
CA PHE A 126 19.17 14.49 -19.62
C PHE A 126 19.51 13.76 -18.30
N GLY A 127 20.43 14.34 -17.52
CA GLY A 127 20.81 13.81 -16.20
C GLY A 127 19.63 13.79 -15.23
N GLU A 128 18.85 14.87 -15.17
CA GLU A 128 17.64 14.96 -14.33
C GLU A 128 16.60 13.90 -14.71
N TYR A 129 16.37 13.68 -16.00
CA TYR A 129 15.41 12.66 -16.46
C TYR A 129 15.88 11.25 -16.14
N GLN A 130 17.16 10.97 -16.31
CA GLN A 130 17.72 9.70 -15.89
C GLN A 130 17.59 9.47 -14.38
N GLN A 131 17.85 10.48 -13.56
CA GLN A 131 17.69 10.39 -12.12
C GLN A 131 16.24 10.09 -11.73
N LYS A 132 15.26 10.76 -12.34
CA LYS A 132 13.82 10.50 -12.15
C LYS A 132 13.47 9.05 -12.50
N LEU A 133 14.03 8.53 -13.58
CA LEU A 133 13.84 7.15 -14.02
C LEU A 133 14.38 6.14 -13.01
N TYR A 134 15.61 6.35 -12.52
CA TYR A 134 16.19 5.48 -11.49
C TYR A 134 15.38 5.47 -10.20
N THR A 135 14.88 6.65 -9.78
CA THR A 135 14.04 6.74 -8.58
C THR A 135 12.72 5.98 -8.78
N ALA A 136 12.07 6.13 -9.94
CA ALA A 136 10.85 5.40 -10.26
C ALA A 136 11.09 3.88 -10.31
N LYS A 137 12.20 3.45 -10.91
CA LYS A 137 12.61 2.04 -10.95
C LYS A 137 12.67 1.44 -9.56
N PHE A 138 13.37 2.10 -8.64
CA PHE A 138 13.53 1.63 -7.26
C PHE A 138 12.19 1.44 -6.54
N ILE A 139 11.21 2.33 -6.79
CA ILE A 139 9.92 2.31 -6.10
C ILE A 139 8.97 1.27 -6.71
N TYR A 140 8.86 1.20 -8.04
CA TYR A 140 7.77 0.49 -8.71
C TYR A 140 8.16 -0.83 -9.35
N GLU A 141 9.42 -1.04 -9.74
CA GLU A 141 9.83 -2.27 -10.42
C GLU A 141 9.69 -3.50 -9.52
N ASN A 142 9.97 -3.32 -8.22
CA ASN A 142 9.92 -4.37 -7.21
C ASN A 142 8.57 -4.44 -6.46
N ASP A 143 7.60 -3.61 -6.83
CA ASP A 143 6.26 -3.69 -6.23
C ASP A 143 5.59 -5.02 -6.62
N GLU A 144 4.89 -5.64 -5.68
CA GLU A 144 4.13 -6.87 -5.93
C GLU A 144 2.89 -6.60 -6.79
N ASN A 145 2.41 -5.35 -6.83
CA ASN A 145 1.25 -4.97 -7.61
C ASN A 145 1.61 -4.90 -9.10
N LYS A 146 0.91 -5.70 -9.93
CA LYS A 146 1.10 -5.72 -11.37
C LYS A 146 0.87 -4.35 -12.02
N LEU A 147 -0.06 -3.56 -11.50
CA LEU A 147 -0.39 -2.22 -12.02
C LEU A 147 0.71 -1.21 -11.70
N ALA A 148 1.43 -1.35 -10.58
CA ALA A 148 2.63 -0.56 -10.31
C ALA A 148 3.70 -0.76 -11.39
N LYS A 149 3.91 -2.02 -11.81
CA LYS A 149 4.85 -2.35 -12.90
C LYS A 149 4.38 -1.82 -14.25
N GLN A 150 3.08 -1.82 -14.52
CA GLN A 150 2.51 -1.24 -15.74
C GLN A 150 2.69 0.29 -15.77
N PHE A 151 2.43 0.95 -14.63
CA PHE A 151 2.72 2.38 -14.50
C PHE A 151 4.21 2.67 -14.72
N TYR A 152 5.10 1.92 -14.07
CA TYR A 152 6.54 2.09 -14.27
C TYR A 152 6.95 1.92 -15.73
N LYS A 153 6.41 0.92 -16.42
CA LYS A 153 6.70 0.69 -17.84
C LYS A 153 6.27 1.88 -18.71
N ALA A 154 5.06 2.39 -18.52
CA ALA A 154 4.56 3.54 -19.26
C ALA A 154 5.41 4.81 -18.97
N TYR A 155 5.75 5.04 -17.69
CA TYR A 155 6.61 6.13 -17.27
C TYR A 155 8.03 6.00 -17.86
N TYR A 156 8.59 4.80 -17.85
CA TYR A 156 9.89 4.49 -18.45
C TYR A 156 9.91 4.83 -19.95
N GLU A 157 8.94 4.32 -20.70
CA GLU A 157 8.82 4.57 -22.15
C GLU A 157 8.70 6.06 -22.45
N PHE A 158 7.96 6.80 -21.63
CA PHE A 158 7.83 8.25 -21.75
C PHE A 158 9.18 8.98 -21.53
N ILE A 159 9.88 8.66 -20.44
CA ILE A 159 11.16 9.30 -20.12
C ILE A 159 12.24 8.96 -21.16
N VAL A 160 12.33 7.69 -21.57
CA VAL A 160 13.29 7.25 -22.60
C VAL A 160 13.03 8.00 -23.91
N PHE A 161 11.77 8.14 -24.32
CA PHE A 161 11.41 8.94 -25.49
C PHE A 161 11.96 10.38 -25.40
N TYR A 162 11.85 11.03 -24.24
CA TYR A 162 12.43 12.38 -24.04
C TYR A 162 13.96 12.38 -24.07
N CYS A 163 14.61 11.41 -23.47
CA CYS A 163 16.06 11.25 -23.51
C CYS A 163 16.58 11.10 -24.95
N ASP A 164 15.88 10.31 -25.76
CA ASP A 164 16.22 10.13 -27.18
C ASP A 164 16.07 11.44 -27.96
N ARG A 165 15.03 12.23 -27.68
CA ARG A 165 14.84 13.54 -28.30
C ARG A 165 15.90 14.54 -27.90
N ILE A 166 16.30 14.57 -26.63
CA ILE A 166 17.44 15.39 -26.19
C ILE A 166 18.71 15.03 -26.95
N ASN A 167 18.98 13.73 -27.13
CA ASN A 167 20.14 13.30 -27.89
C ASN A 167 20.05 13.70 -29.38
N CYS A 168 18.86 13.58 -29.98
CA CYS A 168 18.63 14.04 -31.34
C CYS A 168 18.89 15.55 -31.47
N PHE A 169 18.40 16.39 -30.55
CA PHE A 169 18.64 17.80 -30.54
C PHE A 169 20.13 18.16 -30.37
N LYS A 170 20.83 17.46 -29.49
CA LYS A 170 22.29 17.62 -29.33
C LYS A 170 23.03 17.31 -30.61
N GLN A 171 22.64 16.24 -31.34
CA GLN A 171 23.26 15.92 -32.63
C GLN A 171 23.03 17.01 -33.66
N ILE A 172 21.80 17.56 -33.76
CA ILE A 172 21.50 18.66 -34.68
C ILE A 172 22.37 19.90 -34.33
N LEU A 173 22.49 20.25 -33.03
CA LEU A 173 23.30 21.37 -32.58
C LEU A 173 24.79 21.18 -32.83
N THR A 174 25.29 19.95 -32.79
CA THR A 174 26.71 19.66 -33.00
C THR A 174 27.09 19.52 -34.49
N SER A 175 26.15 19.09 -35.35
CA SER A 175 26.40 18.83 -36.75
C SER A 175 26.09 20.02 -37.68
N GLY A 176 25.35 21.02 -37.19
CA GLY A 176 24.87 22.13 -38.01
C GLY A 176 25.94 23.19 -38.29
N ASN A 177 26.31 23.35 -39.54
CA ASN A 177 27.16 24.46 -40.01
C ASN A 177 26.34 25.71 -40.39
N ASP A 178 25.02 25.57 -40.57
CA ASP A 178 24.10 26.64 -40.93
C ASP A 178 23.00 26.80 -39.90
N ASN A 179 22.92 27.97 -39.30
CA ASN A 179 21.92 28.30 -38.27
C ASN A 179 20.48 28.25 -38.78
N GLU A 180 20.22 28.43 -40.06
CA GLU A 180 18.87 28.45 -40.62
C GLU A 180 18.33 27.03 -40.84
N GLU A 181 19.16 26.16 -41.38
CA GLU A 181 18.82 24.75 -41.53
C GLU A 181 18.65 24.05 -40.17
N MET A 182 19.52 24.35 -39.21
CA MET A 182 19.45 23.88 -37.84
C MET A 182 18.10 24.23 -37.17
N ARG A 183 17.65 25.49 -37.34
CA ARG A 183 16.36 25.95 -36.84
C ARG A 183 15.19 25.20 -37.48
N ARG A 184 15.24 25.00 -38.78
CA ARG A 184 14.21 24.24 -39.51
C ARG A 184 14.08 22.81 -38.97
N LEU A 185 15.19 22.10 -38.86
CA LEU A 185 15.23 20.73 -38.34
C LEU A 185 14.74 20.63 -36.88
N LEU A 186 15.13 21.58 -36.02
CA LEU A 186 14.68 21.61 -34.64
C LEU A 186 13.19 21.94 -34.55
N SER A 187 12.67 22.88 -35.35
CA SER A 187 11.24 23.21 -35.35
C SER A 187 10.37 22.02 -35.82
N GLU A 188 10.83 21.29 -36.82
CA GLU A 188 10.17 20.07 -37.30
C GLU A 188 10.16 18.99 -36.21
N GLN A 189 11.28 18.78 -35.52
CA GLN A 189 11.35 17.78 -34.41
C GLN A 189 10.48 18.19 -33.21
N ILE A 190 10.41 19.49 -32.88
CA ILE A 190 9.54 19.99 -31.79
C ILE A 190 8.05 19.80 -32.16
N ASN A 191 7.65 20.08 -33.40
CA ASN A 191 6.29 19.89 -33.84
C ASN A 191 5.88 18.38 -33.80
N ASN A 192 6.76 17.49 -34.25
CA ASN A 192 6.54 16.04 -34.17
C ASN A 192 6.50 15.54 -32.73
N LEU A 193 7.24 16.18 -31.81
CA LEU A 193 7.24 15.86 -30.39
C LEU A 193 5.87 16.12 -29.74
N SER A 194 5.24 17.27 -30.04
CA SER A 194 4.01 17.69 -29.36
C SER A 194 2.84 16.72 -29.56
N ILE A 195 2.74 16.09 -30.74
CA ILE A 195 1.67 15.13 -31.06
C ILE A 195 1.89 13.79 -30.32
N SER A 196 3.13 13.27 -30.38
CA SER A 196 3.47 11.99 -29.73
C SER A 196 3.49 12.09 -28.19
N GLN A 197 3.84 13.27 -27.67
CA GLN A 197 3.85 13.56 -26.24
C GLN A 197 2.46 13.41 -25.60
N LEU A 198 1.43 13.96 -26.24
CA LEU A 198 0.06 13.90 -25.69
C LEU A 198 -0.44 12.48 -25.53
N ALA A 199 -0.19 11.63 -26.54
CA ALA A 199 -0.58 10.22 -26.50
C ALA A 199 0.18 9.44 -25.41
N SER A 200 1.50 9.64 -25.32
CA SER A 200 2.33 8.99 -24.31
C SER A 200 2.01 9.46 -22.90
N PHE A 201 1.75 10.77 -22.71
CA PHE A 201 1.29 11.31 -21.42
C PHE A 201 -0.02 10.69 -20.96
N LYS A 202 -0.98 10.54 -21.89
CA LYS A 202 -2.25 9.88 -21.59
C LYS A 202 -2.04 8.46 -21.08
N LEU A 203 -1.17 7.67 -21.72
CA LEU A 203 -0.87 6.30 -21.28
C LEU A 203 -0.30 6.25 -19.86
N VAL A 204 0.62 7.18 -19.52
CA VAL A 204 1.17 7.25 -18.17
C VAL A 204 0.10 7.63 -17.15
N ASN A 205 -0.75 8.61 -17.48
CA ASN A 205 -1.83 9.06 -16.62
C ASN A 205 -2.87 7.96 -16.36
N ASP A 206 -3.30 7.24 -17.41
CA ASP A 206 -4.24 6.13 -17.31
C ASP A 206 -3.65 5.01 -16.44
N ALA A 207 -2.39 4.63 -16.65
CA ALA A 207 -1.71 3.63 -15.85
C ALA A 207 -1.54 4.04 -14.36
N ALA A 208 -1.29 5.34 -14.10
CA ALA A 208 -1.23 5.88 -12.74
C ALA A 208 -2.60 5.79 -12.05
N LEU A 209 -3.67 6.11 -12.76
CA LEU A 209 -5.04 6.06 -12.26
C LEU A 209 -5.46 4.63 -11.95
N ASP A 210 -5.17 3.68 -12.84
CA ASP A 210 -5.46 2.27 -12.63
C ASP A 210 -4.75 1.71 -11.41
N TYR A 211 -3.48 2.09 -11.22
CA TYR A 211 -2.73 1.67 -10.05
C TYR A 211 -3.31 2.27 -8.76
N TYR A 212 -3.61 3.56 -8.75
CA TYR A 212 -4.22 4.23 -7.60
C TYR A 212 -5.57 3.58 -7.22
N ASN A 213 -6.47 3.39 -8.19
CA ASN A 213 -7.78 2.79 -7.97
C ASN A 213 -7.67 1.36 -7.41
N SER A 214 -6.71 0.57 -7.88
CA SER A 214 -6.46 -0.79 -7.35
C SER A 214 -6.08 -0.79 -5.87
N GLU A 215 -5.25 0.16 -5.43
CA GLU A 215 -4.87 0.28 -4.01
C GLU A 215 -6.03 0.85 -3.16
N GLU A 216 -6.82 1.75 -3.71
CA GLU A 216 -8.04 2.26 -3.07
C GLU A 216 -9.09 1.15 -2.88
N ASP A 217 -9.32 0.32 -3.89
CA ASP A 217 -10.19 -0.85 -3.79
C ASP A 217 -9.70 -1.87 -2.75
N ARG A 218 -8.38 -2.02 -2.61
CA ARG A 218 -7.79 -2.83 -1.55
C ARG A 218 -8.11 -2.27 -0.16
N LEU A 219 -7.99 -0.95 0.03
CA LEU A 219 -8.35 -0.29 1.28
C LEU A 219 -9.83 -0.44 1.60
N ASN A 220 -10.71 -0.27 0.59
CA ASN A 220 -12.16 -0.40 0.76
C ASN A 220 -12.55 -1.84 1.15
N ARG A 221 -11.93 -2.85 0.56
CA ARG A 221 -12.11 -4.26 0.96
C ARG A 221 -11.65 -4.52 2.39
N LEU A 222 -10.57 -3.91 2.83
CA LEU A 222 -10.14 -4.00 4.23
C LEU A 222 -11.20 -3.39 5.15
N LYS A 223 -11.71 -2.18 4.85
CA LYS A 223 -12.75 -1.52 5.64
C LYS A 223 -14.03 -2.33 5.73
N THR A 224 -14.51 -2.89 4.63
CA THR A 224 -15.73 -3.71 4.60
C THR A 224 -15.58 -5.05 5.34
N SER A 225 -14.38 -5.56 5.50
CA SER A 225 -14.11 -6.75 6.32
C SER A 225 -14.21 -6.51 7.84
N PHE A 226 -14.44 -5.25 8.24
CA PHE A 226 -14.69 -4.85 9.64
C PHE A 226 -16.17 -4.93 10.03
N LEU A 227 -17.06 -4.73 9.07
CA LEU A 227 -18.51 -4.85 9.24
C LEU A 227 -18.95 -6.32 9.14
#